data_48e9bcbca5115ef9433f383e46fdc39b
#
_entry.id   48e9bcbca5115ef9433f383e46fdc39b
#
_cell.length_a   1.000
_cell.length_b   1.000
_cell.length_c   1.000
_cell.angle_alpha   90.00
_cell.angle_beta   90.00
_cell.angle_gamma   90.00
#
_symmetry.space_group_name_H-M   'P 1'
#
loop_
_entity.id
_entity.type
_entity.pdbx_description
1 polymer ?
#
loop_
_entity_poly.entity_id
_entity_poly.type
_entity_poly.pdbx_seq_one_letter_code
_entity_poly.pdbx_strand_id
1 'polypeptide(L)'
;MEGSMGIDHITLCVTNLEAAEHLFTKVLGFEVIWSARDVGSDKSSMDTIVVQRGKAKIALMQGRDKTVKSQISEFVEKYGQGVQHVAIEVDDIEAVCREWETQGVHFSGPLKEGRDGFGPLKQRFTYPLFPESGIFLELTQREQGGEESRTFVRGTVESLYKDIERDQIDGVQQTIIDYDGLAVEEEPEQQHKRAS
;
A
#
# COMPACT_ATOMS: atom_id res chain seq x y z
N MET A 1 -15.83 20.85 2.83
CA MET A 1 -15.27 20.34 4.11
C MET A 1 -14.11 19.45 3.69
N GLU A 2 -12.90 19.78 4.08
CA GLU A 2 -11.75 18.88 3.86
C GLU A 2 -12.03 17.60 4.66
N GLY A 3 -12.20 16.48 3.97
CA GLY A 3 -12.34 15.18 4.60
C GLY A 3 -11.11 14.84 5.44
N SER A 4 -11.26 14.07 6.51
CA SER A 4 -10.14 13.62 7.31
C SER A 4 -9.32 12.60 6.52
N MET A 5 -8.01 12.77 6.49
CA MET A 5 -7.07 11.78 5.98
C MET A 5 -6.18 11.28 7.12
N GLY A 6 -5.95 9.98 7.16
CA GLY A 6 -5.06 9.35 8.13
C GLY A 6 -4.32 8.17 7.53
N ILE A 7 -3.34 7.63 8.24
CA ILE A 7 -2.69 6.37 7.85
C ILE A 7 -3.51 5.22 8.43
N ASP A 8 -4.08 4.37 7.56
CA ASP A 8 -4.72 3.11 7.99
C ASP A 8 -3.65 2.09 8.40
N HIS A 9 -2.71 1.80 7.51
CA HIS A 9 -1.60 0.88 7.77
C HIS A 9 -0.40 1.14 6.84
N ILE A 10 0.74 0.52 7.20
CA ILE A 10 1.93 0.47 6.36
C ILE A 10 2.23 -1.00 6.05
N THR A 11 2.56 -1.31 4.80
CA THR A 11 2.91 -2.66 4.36
C THR A 11 4.40 -2.79 4.09
N LEU A 12 5.01 -3.78 4.72
CA LEU A 12 6.42 -4.13 4.58
C LEU A 12 6.56 -5.47 3.86
N CYS A 13 7.36 -5.51 2.79
CA CYS A 13 7.81 -6.74 2.17
C CYS A 13 9.10 -7.22 2.83
N VAL A 14 9.13 -8.48 3.23
CA VAL A 14 10.25 -9.10 3.95
C VAL A 14 10.64 -10.44 3.34
N THR A 15 11.89 -10.85 3.55
CA THR A 15 12.41 -12.16 3.11
C THR A 15 12.15 -13.27 4.13
N ASN A 16 11.91 -12.92 5.39
CA ASN A 16 11.67 -13.88 6.47
C ASN A 16 10.56 -13.34 7.38
N LEU A 17 9.34 -13.83 7.14
CA LEU A 17 8.15 -13.38 7.86
C LEU A 17 8.20 -13.78 9.36
N GLU A 18 8.75 -14.95 9.68
CA GLU A 18 8.86 -15.42 11.07
C GLU A 18 9.82 -14.53 11.89
N ALA A 19 10.95 -14.15 11.30
CA ALA A 19 11.88 -13.23 11.93
C ALA A 19 11.27 -11.83 12.10
N ALA A 20 10.52 -11.35 11.11
CA ALA A 20 9.82 -10.07 11.20
C ALA A 20 8.72 -10.12 12.26
N GLU A 21 7.91 -11.19 12.33
CA GLU A 21 6.91 -11.40 13.37
C GLU A 21 7.56 -11.37 14.75
N HIS A 22 8.67 -12.11 14.94
CA HIS A 22 9.39 -12.12 16.21
C HIS A 22 9.87 -10.70 16.61
N LEU A 23 10.45 -9.96 15.67
CA LEU A 23 10.88 -8.59 15.91
C LEU A 23 9.71 -7.73 16.40
N PHE A 24 8.61 -7.71 15.66
CA PHE A 24 7.48 -6.85 16.00
C PHE A 24 6.80 -7.29 17.30
N THR A 25 6.59 -8.60 17.50
CA THR A 25 5.81 -9.07 18.65
C THR A 25 6.64 -9.20 19.93
N LYS A 26 7.84 -9.78 19.87
CA LYS A 26 8.63 -10.09 21.07
C LYS A 26 9.56 -8.95 21.45
N VAL A 27 10.07 -8.18 20.49
CA VAL A 27 11.02 -7.09 20.76
C VAL A 27 10.30 -5.75 20.84
N LEU A 28 9.43 -5.43 19.85
CA LEU A 28 8.77 -4.13 19.77
C LEU A 28 7.40 -4.08 20.49
N GLY A 29 6.86 -5.22 20.93
CA GLY A 29 5.64 -5.30 21.75
C GLY A 29 4.35 -5.02 20.96
N PHE A 30 4.32 -5.34 19.67
CA PHE A 30 3.11 -5.36 18.88
C PHE A 30 2.33 -6.67 19.12
N GLU A 31 1.05 -6.67 18.84
CA GLU A 31 0.18 -7.85 18.89
C GLU A 31 -0.21 -8.25 17.46
N VAL A 32 -0.27 -9.56 17.18
CA VAL A 32 -0.82 -10.05 15.92
C VAL A 32 -2.34 -9.91 15.97
N ILE A 33 -2.91 -9.12 15.07
CA ILE A 33 -4.36 -8.93 14.97
C ILE A 33 -4.98 -9.73 13.83
N TRP A 34 -4.17 -10.15 12.84
CA TRP A 34 -4.62 -10.97 11.73
C TRP A 34 -3.43 -11.66 11.05
N SER A 35 -3.68 -12.83 10.43
CA SER A 35 -2.71 -13.52 9.60
C SER A 35 -3.37 -14.40 8.56
N ALA A 36 -2.71 -14.58 7.43
CA ALA A 36 -3.11 -15.54 6.41
C ALA A 36 -1.89 -16.14 5.71
N ARG A 37 -2.02 -17.38 5.28
CA ARG A 37 -1.00 -18.11 4.54
C ARG A 37 -1.52 -18.43 3.15
N ASP A 38 -0.60 -18.48 2.19
CA ASP A 38 -0.89 -18.87 0.80
C ASP A 38 -2.04 -18.07 0.18
N VAL A 39 -1.95 -16.74 0.28
CA VAL A 39 -2.93 -15.79 -0.28
C VAL A 39 -2.47 -15.39 -1.67
N GLY A 40 -3.26 -15.68 -2.69
CA GLY A 40 -2.93 -15.35 -4.08
C GLY A 40 -3.53 -16.32 -5.09
N SER A 41 -2.75 -16.66 -6.12
CA SER A 41 -3.15 -17.53 -7.21
C SER A 41 -2.46 -18.91 -7.14
N ASP A 42 -2.82 -19.80 -8.06
CA ASP A 42 -2.12 -21.09 -8.24
C ASP A 42 -0.69 -20.89 -8.78
N LYS A 43 -0.38 -19.72 -9.34
CA LYS A 43 0.93 -19.41 -9.92
C LYS A 43 1.90 -18.86 -8.88
N SER A 44 1.43 -17.98 -8.03
CA SER A 44 2.19 -17.33 -6.96
C SER A 44 1.27 -16.90 -5.82
N SER A 45 1.83 -16.67 -4.64
CA SER A 45 1.08 -16.22 -3.49
C SER A 45 1.98 -15.49 -2.48
N MET A 46 1.42 -15.14 -1.34
CA MET A 46 2.14 -14.58 -0.21
C MET A 46 1.64 -15.13 1.12
N ASP A 47 2.49 -15.07 2.11
CA ASP A 47 2.13 -15.16 3.51
C ASP A 47 2.11 -13.76 4.11
N THR A 48 1.14 -13.48 4.96
CA THR A 48 0.99 -12.15 5.55
C THR A 48 0.55 -12.23 7.01
N ILE A 49 1.06 -11.28 7.80
CA ILE A 49 0.72 -11.08 9.21
C ILE A 49 0.49 -9.60 9.41
N VAL A 50 -0.58 -9.23 10.10
CA VAL A 50 -0.82 -7.84 10.49
C VAL A 50 -0.61 -7.72 11.98
N VAL A 51 0.26 -6.79 12.35
CA VAL A 51 0.58 -6.49 13.76
C VAL A 51 0.15 -5.07 14.10
N GLN A 52 -0.28 -4.87 15.33
CA GLN A 52 -0.73 -3.57 15.82
C GLN A 52 -0.22 -3.26 17.22
N ARG A 53 0.12 -1.99 17.44
CA ARG A 53 0.38 -1.42 18.75
C ARG A 53 -0.19 -0.01 18.84
N GLY A 54 -1.21 0.20 19.67
CA GLY A 54 -1.96 1.45 19.69
C GLY A 54 -2.58 1.72 18.31
N LYS A 55 -2.30 2.88 17.73
CA LYS A 55 -2.76 3.24 16.39
C LYS A 55 -1.84 2.77 15.25
N ALA A 56 -0.63 2.29 15.57
CA ALA A 56 0.31 1.82 14.57
C ALA A 56 -0.08 0.42 14.09
N LYS A 57 -0.41 0.27 12.82
CA LYS A 57 -0.77 -0.98 12.17
C LYS A 57 0.21 -1.26 11.02
N ILE A 58 0.83 -2.42 11.05
CA ILE A 58 1.84 -2.85 10.08
C ILE A 58 1.42 -4.20 9.49
N ALA A 59 1.34 -4.27 8.17
CA ALA A 59 1.21 -5.53 7.44
C ALA A 59 2.62 -6.00 7.05
N LEU A 60 2.94 -7.23 7.37
CA LEU A 60 4.19 -7.90 7.01
C LEU A 60 3.88 -8.94 5.94
N MET A 61 4.58 -8.91 4.81
CA MET A 61 4.33 -9.82 3.69
C MET A 61 5.61 -10.51 3.26
N GLN A 62 5.52 -11.81 3.01
CA GLN A 62 6.57 -12.61 2.39
C GLN A 62 6.02 -13.31 1.15
N GLY A 63 6.75 -13.22 0.05
CA GLY A 63 6.36 -13.88 -1.20
C GLY A 63 6.49 -15.39 -1.13
N ARG A 64 5.62 -16.08 -1.85
CA ARG A 64 5.66 -17.53 -2.11
C ARG A 64 5.68 -17.76 -3.61
N ASP A 65 6.84 -18.10 -4.11
CA ASP A 65 7.03 -18.47 -5.52
C ASP A 65 6.52 -19.89 -5.74
N LYS A 66 5.74 -20.11 -6.80
CA LYS A 66 5.22 -21.42 -7.20
C LYS A 66 5.68 -21.76 -8.62
N THR A 67 4.85 -21.44 -9.62
CA THR A 67 5.22 -21.60 -11.04
C THR A 67 5.85 -20.34 -11.63
N VAL A 68 5.58 -19.20 -11.02
CA VAL A 68 6.21 -17.90 -11.29
C VAL A 68 6.63 -17.25 -9.97
N LYS A 69 7.53 -16.28 -10.07
CA LYS A 69 7.89 -15.45 -8.92
C LYS A 69 6.69 -14.65 -8.45
N SER A 70 6.55 -14.49 -7.14
CA SER A 70 5.48 -13.66 -6.58
C SER A 70 5.86 -12.18 -6.71
N GLN A 71 4.87 -11.30 -6.85
CA GLN A 71 5.07 -9.85 -6.86
C GLN A 71 5.81 -9.34 -5.60
N ILE A 72 5.64 -10.00 -4.45
CA ILE A 72 6.36 -9.65 -3.23
C ILE A 72 7.83 -10.03 -3.34
N SER A 73 8.15 -11.22 -3.91
CA SER A 73 9.52 -11.63 -4.16
C SER A 73 10.19 -10.73 -5.21
N GLU A 74 9.48 -10.34 -6.26
CA GLU A 74 9.98 -9.40 -7.27
C GLU A 74 10.25 -8.02 -6.67
N PHE A 75 9.36 -7.52 -5.82
CA PHE A 75 9.57 -6.26 -5.11
C PHE A 75 10.85 -6.31 -4.27
N VAL A 76 11.02 -7.38 -3.46
CA VAL A 76 12.18 -7.53 -2.59
C VAL A 76 13.48 -7.68 -3.40
N GLU A 77 13.44 -8.40 -4.53
CA GLU A 77 14.60 -8.56 -5.40
C GLU A 77 15.02 -7.24 -6.03
N LYS A 78 14.07 -6.43 -6.48
CA LYS A 78 14.33 -5.17 -7.19
C LYS A 78 14.66 -4.01 -6.25
N TYR A 79 13.98 -3.92 -5.12
CA TYR A 79 14.04 -2.74 -4.23
C TYR A 79 14.59 -3.05 -2.83
N GLY A 80 14.80 -4.32 -2.50
CA GLY A 80 15.14 -4.74 -1.14
C GLY A 80 13.92 -4.89 -0.24
N GLN A 81 14.15 -5.35 0.98
CA GLN A 81 13.12 -5.37 2.02
C GLN A 81 12.74 -3.96 2.43
N GLY A 82 11.46 -3.69 2.61
CA GLY A 82 11.02 -2.35 3.02
C GLY A 82 9.55 -2.09 2.75
N VAL A 83 9.19 -0.81 2.80
CA VAL A 83 7.82 -0.36 2.57
C VAL A 83 7.45 -0.58 1.11
N GLN A 84 6.37 -1.33 0.88
CA GLN A 84 5.76 -1.48 -0.44
C GLN A 84 4.64 -0.44 -0.64
N HIS A 85 3.78 -0.25 0.34
CA HIS A 85 2.74 0.76 0.24
C HIS A 85 2.37 1.36 1.60
N VAL A 86 1.76 2.53 1.51
CA VAL A 86 1.12 3.21 2.64
C VAL A 86 -0.36 3.33 2.32
N ALA A 87 -1.20 2.79 3.19
CA ALA A 87 -2.65 2.91 3.08
C ALA A 87 -3.14 4.18 3.79
N ILE A 88 -3.84 5.01 3.03
CA ILE A 88 -4.42 6.28 3.48
C ILE A 88 -5.91 6.07 3.68
N GLU A 89 -6.39 6.20 4.92
CA GLU A 89 -7.81 6.20 5.24
C GLU A 89 -8.44 7.54 4.82
N VAL A 90 -9.57 7.46 4.11
CA VAL A 90 -10.32 8.61 3.63
C VAL A 90 -11.82 8.42 3.91
N ASP A 91 -12.56 9.53 4.11
CA ASP A 91 -13.99 9.51 4.37
C ASP A 91 -14.83 9.25 3.09
N ASP A 92 -14.38 9.75 1.93
CA ASP A 92 -15.03 9.59 0.62
C ASP A 92 -13.97 9.31 -0.45
N ILE A 93 -13.72 8.02 -0.70
CA ILE A 93 -12.69 7.58 -1.65
C ILE A 93 -13.00 8.00 -3.09
N GLU A 94 -14.29 8.07 -3.47
CA GLU A 94 -14.67 8.47 -4.83
C GLU A 94 -14.40 9.97 -5.06
N ALA A 95 -14.67 10.81 -4.04
CA ALA A 95 -14.36 12.23 -4.11
C ALA A 95 -12.85 12.47 -4.19
N VAL A 96 -12.07 11.79 -3.34
CA VAL A 96 -10.60 11.89 -3.35
C VAL A 96 -10.00 11.38 -4.66
N CYS A 97 -10.49 10.26 -5.20
CA CYS A 97 -10.04 9.76 -6.50
C CYS A 97 -10.29 10.78 -7.63
N ARG A 98 -11.49 11.36 -7.69
CA ARG A 98 -11.81 12.39 -8.70
C ARG A 98 -10.93 13.63 -8.54
N GLU A 99 -10.72 14.10 -7.32
CA GLU A 99 -9.83 15.23 -7.03
C GLU A 99 -8.41 14.95 -7.52
N TRP A 100 -7.85 13.82 -7.14
CA TRP A 100 -6.47 13.44 -7.52
C TRP A 100 -6.34 13.23 -9.04
N GLU A 101 -7.32 12.60 -9.70
CA GLU A 101 -7.33 12.46 -11.16
C GLU A 101 -7.34 13.83 -11.86
N THR A 102 -8.03 14.85 -11.34
CA THR A 102 -7.97 16.21 -11.89
C THR A 102 -6.61 16.88 -11.72
N GLN A 103 -5.81 16.43 -10.77
CA GLN A 103 -4.42 16.86 -10.56
C GLN A 103 -3.40 16.00 -11.35
N GLY A 104 -3.88 15.08 -12.18
CA GLY A 104 -3.02 14.23 -13.00
C GLY A 104 -2.51 12.96 -12.29
N VAL A 105 -3.10 12.59 -11.14
CA VAL A 105 -2.74 11.33 -10.47
C VAL A 105 -3.28 10.14 -11.24
N HIS A 106 -2.41 9.16 -11.48
CA HIS A 106 -2.74 7.91 -12.13
C HIS A 106 -2.94 6.79 -11.11
N PHE A 107 -4.03 6.04 -11.27
CA PHE A 107 -4.35 4.88 -10.46
C PHE A 107 -4.11 3.58 -11.24
N SER A 108 -3.60 2.57 -10.56
CA SER A 108 -3.44 1.22 -11.09
C SER A 108 -4.76 0.46 -10.91
N GLY A 109 -5.61 0.53 -11.93
CA GLY A 109 -6.89 -0.17 -11.94
C GLY A 109 -8.09 0.59 -11.35
N PRO A 110 -9.27 -0.04 -11.35
CA PRO A 110 -10.51 0.54 -10.89
C PRO A 110 -10.62 0.57 -9.37
N LEU A 111 -11.56 1.37 -8.87
CA LEU A 111 -12.03 1.29 -7.48
C LEU A 111 -12.54 -0.12 -7.20
N LYS A 112 -12.07 -0.71 -6.11
CA LYS A 112 -12.47 -2.03 -5.64
C LYS A 112 -13.42 -1.91 -4.46
N GLU A 113 -14.47 -2.69 -4.51
CA GLU A 113 -15.42 -2.81 -3.41
C GLU A 113 -15.34 -4.22 -2.86
N GLY A 114 -15.21 -4.33 -1.56
CA GLY A 114 -15.14 -5.59 -0.84
C GLY A 114 -15.84 -5.48 0.50
N ARG A 115 -15.66 -6.49 1.31
CA ARG A 115 -16.04 -6.47 2.72
C ARG A 115 -14.88 -7.04 3.51
N ASP A 116 -14.56 -6.39 4.61
CA ASP A 116 -13.79 -7.05 5.65
C ASP A 116 -14.73 -7.65 6.72
N GLY A 117 -14.18 -8.26 7.76
CA GLY A 117 -14.98 -8.97 8.78
C GLY A 117 -16.04 -8.08 9.47
N PHE A 118 -16.02 -6.79 9.27
CA PHE A 118 -16.82 -5.81 9.99
C PHE A 118 -17.63 -4.87 9.10
N GLY A 119 -17.44 -4.90 7.79
CA GLY A 119 -18.26 -4.08 6.91
C GLY A 119 -17.73 -3.90 5.50
N PRO A 120 -18.38 -3.04 4.72
CA PRO A 120 -17.90 -2.66 3.41
C PRO A 120 -16.54 -1.95 3.47
N LEU A 121 -15.69 -2.27 2.50
CA LEU A 121 -14.37 -1.71 2.30
C LEU A 121 -14.24 -1.31 0.83
N LYS A 122 -13.84 -0.06 0.59
CA LYS A 122 -13.45 0.41 -0.74
C LYS A 122 -11.94 0.68 -0.74
N GLN A 123 -11.26 0.28 -1.83
CA GLN A 123 -9.82 0.46 -1.99
C GLN A 123 -9.47 0.86 -3.42
N ARG A 124 -8.46 1.69 -3.59
CA ARG A 124 -7.88 2.00 -4.89
C ARG A 124 -6.38 2.27 -4.73
N PHE A 125 -5.59 1.83 -5.72
CA PHE A 125 -4.14 1.87 -5.66
C PHE A 125 -3.60 2.85 -6.70
N THR A 126 -2.59 3.63 -6.32
CA THR A 126 -1.86 4.46 -7.28
C THR A 126 -0.79 3.62 -7.98
N TYR A 127 -0.27 4.13 -9.09
CA TYR A 127 1.05 3.68 -9.57
C TYR A 127 2.15 4.11 -8.57
N PRO A 128 3.39 3.60 -8.71
CA PRO A 128 4.50 3.98 -7.85
C PRO A 128 4.68 5.50 -7.73
N LEU A 129 5.01 5.97 -6.53
CA LEU A 129 5.16 7.39 -6.21
C LEU A 129 6.26 8.07 -7.02
N PHE A 130 7.37 7.36 -7.26
CA PHE A 130 8.55 7.94 -7.91
C PHE A 130 9.09 6.98 -8.97
N PRO A 131 9.78 7.51 -10.03
CA PRO A 131 10.54 6.67 -10.95
C PRO A 131 11.49 5.75 -10.18
N GLU A 132 11.64 4.50 -10.65
CA GLU A 132 12.50 3.48 -10.04
C GLU A 132 12.17 3.12 -8.58
N SER A 133 11.04 3.62 -8.05
CA SER A 133 10.51 3.25 -6.75
C SER A 133 9.42 2.20 -6.90
N GLY A 134 9.38 1.23 -5.99
CA GLY A 134 8.26 0.28 -5.89
C GLY A 134 7.17 0.73 -4.92
N ILE A 135 7.33 1.89 -4.27
CA ILE A 135 6.41 2.37 -3.23
C ILE A 135 5.19 3.03 -3.87
N PHE A 136 3.98 2.64 -3.47
CA PHE A 136 2.73 3.23 -3.93
C PHE A 136 1.79 3.59 -2.76
N LEU A 137 0.70 4.30 -3.06
CA LEU A 137 -0.36 4.60 -2.09
C LEU A 137 -1.56 3.69 -2.34
N GLU A 138 -2.20 3.30 -1.26
CA GLU A 138 -3.52 2.72 -1.23
C GLU A 138 -4.48 3.74 -0.62
N LEU A 139 -5.56 4.10 -1.31
CA LEU A 139 -6.69 4.77 -0.70
C LEU A 139 -7.64 3.73 -0.13
N THR A 140 -8.06 3.93 1.11
CA THR A 140 -8.94 3.00 1.82
C THR A 140 -10.09 3.77 2.46
N GLN A 141 -11.33 3.39 2.15
CA GLN A 141 -12.52 3.85 2.85
C GLN A 141 -13.20 2.68 3.53
N ARG A 142 -13.43 2.83 4.84
CA ARG A 142 -14.17 1.88 5.66
C ARG A 142 -15.49 2.48 6.07
N GLU A 143 -16.58 1.73 6.06
CA GLU A 143 -17.80 2.20 6.69
C GLU A 143 -17.58 2.43 8.19
N GLN A 144 -18.08 3.56 8.68
CA GLN A 144 -17.96 3.93 10.10
C GLN A 144 -18.71 2.93 10.98
N GLY A 145 -17.98 2.01 11.55
CA GLY A 145 -18.47 1.08 12.56
C GLY A 145 -17.33 0.77 13.51
N GLY A 146 -17.35 1.30 14.70
CA GLY A 146 -16.53 1.06 15.86
C GLY A 146 -15.02 0.75 15.68
N GLU A 147 -14.24 0.97 16.73
CA GLU A 147 -12.78 0.66 16.74
C GLU A 147 -12.44 -0.81 16.44
N GLU A 148 -13.42 -1.72 16.51
CA GLU A 148 -13.26 -3.15 16.23
C GLU A 148 -13.35 -3.51 14.74
N SER A 149 -13.76 -2.58 13.86
CA SER A 149 -14.01 -2.85 12.43
C SER A 149 -12.75 -2.79 11.53
N ARG A 150 -11.55 -2.93 12.08
CA ARG A 150 -10.29 -2.69 11.36
C ARG A 150 -9.46 -3.96 11.16
N THR A 151 -10.08 -5.06 10.74
CA THR A 151 -9.36 -6.28 10.40
C THR A 151 -9.36 -6.58 8.92
N PHE A 152 -8.31 -7.26 8.48
CA PHE A 152 -8.14 -7.72 7.10
C PHE A 152 -8.99 -8.98 6.86
N VAL A 153 -9.49 -9.16 5.65
CA VAL A 153 -10.19 -10.37 5.22
C VAL A 153 -9.45 -11.01 4.07
N ARG A 154 -9.24 -12.33 4.18
CA ARG A 154 -8.51 -13.13 3.19
C ARG A 154 -8.98 -12.87 1.75
N GLY A 155 -10.28 -12.89 1.49
CA GLY A 155 -10.84 -12.72 0.14
C GLY A 155 -10.53 -11.37 -0.49
N THR A 156 -10.56 -10.30 0.30
CA THR A 156 -10.23 -8.95 -0.15
C THR A 156 -8.73 -8.85 -0.47
N VAL A 157 -7.87 -9.35 0.41
CA VAL A 157 -6.41 -9.38 0.21
C VAL A 157 -6.02 -10.25 -0.98
N GLU A 158 -6.71 -11.38 -1.19
CA GLU A 158 -6.48 -12.27 -2.34
C GLU A 158 -6.90 -11.64 -3.67
N SER A 159 -8.04 -10.92 -3.70
CA SER A 159 -8.48 -10.17 -4.87
C SER A 159 -7.46 -9.10 -5.24
N LEU A 160 -7.00 -8.35 -4.25
CA LEU A 160 -5.96 -7.33 -4.42
C LEU A 160 -4.68 -7.94 -5.01
N TYR A 161 -4.20 -9.04 -4.43
CA TYR A 161 -2.99 -9.72 -4.90
C TYR A 161 -3.09 -10.06 -6.40
N LYS A 162 -4.22 -10.65 -6.84
CA LYS A 162 -4.45 -11.03 -8.24
C LYS A 162 -4.48 -9.84 -9.20
N ASP A 163 -4.98 -8.70 -8.74
CA ASP A 163 -5.07 -7.51 -9.57
C ASP A 163 -3.71 -6.84 -9.77
N ILE A 164 -2.89 -6.73 -8.71
CA ILE A 164 -1.52 -6.23 -8.83
C ILE A 164 -0.68 -7.18 -9.69
N GLU A 165 -0.85 -8.52 -9.55
CA GLU A 165 -0.18 -9.51 -10.40
C GLU A 165 -0.52 -9.31 -11.89
N ARG A 166 -1.76 -8.95 -12.22
CA ARG A 166 -2.19 -8.66 -13.60
C ARG A 166 -1.57 -7.38 -14.14
N ASP A 167 -1.58 -6.28 -13.36
CA ASP A 167 -1.08 -4.98 -13.79
C ASP A 167 0.44 -5.00 -14.03
N GLN A 168 1.18 -5.85 -13.32
CA GLN A 168 2.62 -6.06 -13.55
C GLN A 168 2.92 -6.78 -14.87
N ILE A 169 2.03 -7.66 -15.33
CA ILE A 169 2.20 -8.41 -16.59
C ILE A 169 2.14 -7.48 -17.80
N ASP A 170 1.40 -6.37 -17.73
CA ASP A 170 1.21 -5.45 -18.85
C ASP A 170 2.42 -4.52 -19.10
N GLY A 171 3.45 -4.58 -18.26
CA GLY A 171 4.80 -4.02 -18.53
C GLY A 171 4.89 -2.50 -18.66
N VAL A 172 3.85 -1.76 -18.28
CA VAL A 172 3.84 -0.31 -18.34
C VAL A 172 4.49 0.25 -17.07
N GLN A 173 5.69 0.80 -17.21
CA GLN A 173 6.32 1.59 -16.15
C GLN A 173 5.61 2.95 -16.06
N GLN A 174 4.44 2.99 -15.42
CA GLN A 174 3.78 4.23 -15.09
C GLN A 174 4.12 4.63 -13.65
N THR A 175 4.19 5.93 -13.42
CA THR A 175 4.27 6.53 -12.11
C THR A 175 2.96 7.22 -11.75
N ILE A 176 2.81 7.58 -10.48
CA ILE A 176 1.60 8.25 -9.96
C ILE A 176 1.22 9.52 -10.75
N ILE A 177 2.21 10.21 -11.30
CA ILE A 177 2.06 11.38 -12.18
C ILE A 177 3.08 11.31 -13.31
N ASP A 178 2.88 12.12 -14.36
CA ASP A 178 3.89 12.33 -15.41
C ASP A 178 4.98 13.28 -14.90
N TYR A 179 6.11 12.73 -14.44
CA TYR A 179 7.25 13.51 -13.94
C TYR A 179 7.96 14.30 -15.05
N ASP A 180 7.94 13.83 -16.30
CA ASP A 180 8.58 14.53 -17.43
C ASP A 180 7.80 15.80 -17.83
N GLY A 181 6.49 15.83 -17.53
CA GLY A 181 5.62 16.97 -17.76
C GLY A 181 5.57 17.99 -16.61
N LEU A 182 6.17 17.68 -15.45
CA LEU A 182 6.22 18.61 -14.32
C LEU A 182 7.22 19.75 -14.62
N ALA A 183 6.69 20.91 -14.96
CA ALA A 183 7.48 22.15 -14.89
C ALA A 183 7.75 22.47 -13.41
N VAL A 184 8.93 22.13 -12.92
CA VAL A 184 9.39 22.64 -11.63
C VAL A 184 9.60 24.14 -11.81
N GLU A 185 8.70 24.98 -11.31
CA GLU A 185 8.97 26.41 -11.18
C GLU A 185 10.18 26.55 -10.26
N GLU A 186 11.33 26.92 -10.85
CA GLU A 186 12.50 27.27 -10.07
C GLU A 186 12.14 28.49 -9.21
N GLU A 187 12.01 28.31 -7.90
CA GLU A 187 11.92 29.45 -7.00
C GLU A 187 13.17 30.35 -7.20
N PRO A 188 13.00 31.67 -7.37
CA PRO A 188 14.13 32.55 -7.54
C PRO A 188 15.01 32.46 -6.29
N GLU A 189 16.30 32.16 -6.49
CA GLU A 189 17.30 32.11 -5.44
C GLU A 189 17.19 33.33 -4.51
N GLN A 190 16.78 33.12 -3.28
CA GLN A 190 16.83 34.13 -2.24
C GLN A 190 18.31 34.42 -1.96
N GLN A 191 18.79 35.52 -2.56
CA GLN A 191 20.11 36.08 -2.26
C GLN A 191 20.18 36.39 -0.75
N HIS A 192 20.79 35.47 -0.01
CA HIS A 192 21.20 35.75 1.37
C HIS A 192 22.27 36.86 1.33
N LYS A 193 21.82 38.11 1.50
CA LYS A 193 22.73 39.20 1.83
C LYS A 193 23.39 38.87 3.17
N ARG A 194 24.64 38.42 3.11
CA ARG A 194 25.51 38.38 4.28
C ARG A 194 25.69 39.80 4.76
N ALA A 195 25.13 40.16 5.89
CA ALA A 195 25.47 41.37 6.62
C ALA A 195 26.91 41.22 7.13
N SER A 196 27.75 42.17 6.73
CA SER A 196 29.12 42.38 7.19
C SER A 196 29.12 42.90 8.63
#